data_fbad704a3412859113bfc5b62eab235d
#
_entry.id   fbad704a3412859113bfc5b62eab235d
#
_cell.length_a   1.000
_cell.length_b   1.000
_cell.length_c   1.000
_cell.angle_alpha   90.00
_cell.angle_beta   90.00
_cell.angle_gamma   90.00
#
_symmetry.space_group_name_H-M   'P 1'
#
loop_
_entity.id
_entity.type
_entity.pdbx_description
1 polymer ?
#
loop_
_entity_poly.entity_id
_entity_poly.type
_entity_poly.pdbx_seq_one_letter_code
_entity_poly.pdbx_strand_id
1 'polypeptide(L)'
;MNILDNRIIAILRDVDAENIVDVINALVGGGIISIEIPLNHSTPAAKAASLRTIQKSHETFGDQIFLGAGTILSPEEAEAAANAGAKYIISPNMDPEVIKKTKSLGLASMPGAMTPSEIVDAYKNGADIVKIFPAGNLGTDYIKAIKGPLNFIPLAAVGGVNLENAGKLLMSGYQMIAVGGNLADKKAIQAGDYRK
;
A
#
# COMPACT_ATOMS: atom_id res chain seq x y z
N MET A 1 11.84 5.17 -9.19
CA MET A 1 11.75 4.08 -8.19
C MET A 1 10.81 3.01 -8.72
N ASN A 2 11.10 1.73 -8.44
CA ASN A 2 10.20 0.61 -8.73
C ASN A 2 9.56 0.14 -7.41
N ILE A 3 8.31 -0.31 -7.44
CA ILE A 3 7.60 -0.79 -6.24
C ILE A 3 8.33 -1.97 -5.56
N LEU A 4 9.03 -2.79 -6.33
CA LEU A 4 9.76 -3.95 -5.82
C LEU A 4 11.12 -3.61 -5.17
N ASP A 5 11.61 -2.37 -5.31
CA ASP A 5 12.88 -1.93 -4.71
C ASP A 5 12.75 -1.73 -3.19
N ASN A 6 11.53 -1.55 -2.70
CA ASN A 6 11.23 -1.27 -1.30
C ASN A 6 10.53 -2.44 -0.65
N ARG A 7 11.02 -2.86 0.51
CA ARG A 7 10.46 -4.02 1.23
C ARG A 7 9.35 -3.67 2.22
N ILE A 8 9.20 -2.40 2.57
CA ILE A 8 8.24 -1.92 3.57
C ILE A 8 7.45 -0.76 2.99
N ILE A 9 6.13 -0.83 3.08
CA ILE A 9 5.19 0.26 2.80
C ILE A 9 4.56 0.71 4.12
N ALA A 10 4.62 1.99 4.43
CA ALA A 10 3.87 2.60 5.52
C ALA A 10 2.47 3.01 5.04
N ILE A 11 1.43 2.46 5.66
CA ILE A 11 0.03 2.81 5.38
C ILE A 11 -0.42 3.89 6.36
N LEU A 12 -0.69 5.10 5.85
CA LEU A 12 -1.11 6.26 6.62
C LEU A 12 -2.63 6.45 6.55
N ARG A 13 -3.35 5.59 7.27
CA ARG A 13 -4.82 5.62 7.32
C ARG A 13 -5.32 6.71 8.27
N ASP A 14 -6.21 7.59 7.78
CA ASP A 14 -6.83 8.68 8.53
C ASP A 14 -5.81 9.66 9.14
N VAL A 15 -4.66 9.84 8.48
CA VAL A 15 -3.74 10.94 8.76
C VAL A 15 -4.17 12.12 7.89
N ASP A 16 -4.49 13.23 8.54
CA ASP A 16 -4.96 14.43 7.84
C ASP A 16 -3.81 15.22 7.20
N ALA A 17 -4.19 16.16 6.33
CA ALA A 17 -3.23 16.96 5.60
C ALA A 17 -2.39 17.92 6.50
N GLU A 18 -2.78 18.16 7.74
CA GLU A 18 -2.03 18.99 8.67
C GLU A 18 -0.81 18.25 9.19
N ASN A 19 -0.99 16.98 9.57
CA ASN A 19 0.03 16.14 10.19
C ASN A 19 0.87 15.33 9.20
N ILE A 20 0.41 15.19 7.94
CA ILE A 20 1.01 14.25 6.98
C ILE A 20 2.50 14.51 6.72
N VAL A 21 2.91 15.78 6.69
CA VAL A 21 4.30 16.16 6.40
C VAL A 21 5.24 15.70 7.51
N ASP A 22 4.86 15.91 8.76
CA ASP A 22 5.69 15.53 9.91
C ASP A 22 5.78 14.01 10.06
N VAL A 23 4.65 13.30 9.82
CA VAL A 23 4.61 11.84 9.81
C VAL A 23 5.53 11.27 8.72
N ILE A 24 5.45 11.80 7.50
CA ILE A 24 6.31 11.33 6.40
C ILE A 24 7.79 11.64 6.70
N ASN A 25 8.12 12.83 7.23
CA ASN A 25 9.48 13.17 7.62
C ASN A 25 10.04 12.17 8.65
N ALA A 26 9.25 11.79 9.66
CA ALA A 26 9.66 10.80 10.63
C ALA A 26 9.92 9.42 10.00
N LEU A 27 9.04 8.97 9.09
CA LEU A 27 9.20 7.71 8.36
C LEU A 27 10.45 7.71 7.46
N VAL A 28 10.67 8.79 6.72
CA VAL A 28 11.87 8.97 5.87
C VAL A 28 13.14 8.98 6.73
N GLY A 29 13.11 9.68 7.88
CA GLY A 29 14.21 9.65 8.85
C GLY A 29 14.49 8.25 9.42
N GLY A 30 13.47 7.39 9.48
CA GLY A 30 13.59 5.96 9.83
C GLY A 30 13.93 5.04 8.65
N GLY A 31 14.12 5.57 7.44
CA GLY A 31 14.47 4.80 6.24
C GLY A 31 13.27 4.23 5.47
N ILE A 32 12.03 4.61 5.80
CA ILE A 32 10.82 4.17 5.07
C ILE A 32 10.40 5.26 4.09
N ILE A 33 10.58 5.00 2.80
CA ILE A 33 10.27 5.94 1.72
C ILE A 33 9.03 5.55 0.91
N SER A 34 8.53 4.32 1.04
CA SER A 34 7.29 3.90 0.37
C SER A 34 6.09 4.16 1.27
N ILE A 35 5.23 5.07 0.82
CA ILE A 35 4.10 5.60 1.58
C ILE A 35 2.79 5.31 0.84
N GLU A 36 1.81 4.73 1.52
CA GLU A 36 0.45 4.54 1.02
C GLU A 36 -0.53 5.42 1.81
N ILE A 37 -1.31 6.21 1.11
CA ILE A 37 -2.44 6.98 1.68
C ILE A 37 -3.74 6.38 1.16
N PRO A 38 -4.52 5.66 2.01
CA PRO A 38 -5.79 5.07 1.61
C PRO A 38 -6.88 6.12 1.40
N LEU A 39 -7.73 5.93 0.38
CA LEU A 39 -8.96 6.70 0.27
C LEU A 39 -9.95 6.33 1.38
N ASN A 40 -10.53 7.33 2.01
CA ASN A 40 -11.58 7.16 3.01
C ASN A 40 -12.95 7.26 2.34
N HIS A 41 -13.64 6.13 2.24
CA HIS A 41 -14.94 6.01 1.56
C HIS A 41 -16.14 6.31 2.45
N SER A 42 -15.95 6.78 3.70
CA SER A 42 -17.06 7.06 4.62
C SER A 42 -18.02 8.14 4.11
N THR A 43 -17.47 9.15 3.43
CA THR A 43 -18.23 10.22 2.77
C THR A 43 -17.49 10.74 1.53
N PRO A 44 -18.18 11.39 0.56
CA PRO A 44 -17.51 12.06 -0.55
C PRO A 44 -16.48 13.11 -0.10
N ALA A 45 -16.77 13.83 0.98
CA ALA A 45 -15.85 14.83 1.54
C ALA A 45 -14.59 14.18 2.14
N ALA A 46 -14.71 13.03 2.81
CA ALA A 46 -13.59 12.28 3.36
C ALA A 46 -12.71 11.72 2.23
N LYS A 47 -13.30 11.21 1.16
CA LYS A 47 -12.56 10.76 -0.04
C LYS A 47 -11.78 11.92 -0.69
N ALA A 48 -12.42 13.07 -0.87
CA ALA A 48 -11.75 14.27 -1.38
C ALA A 48 -10.63 14.75 -0.45
N ALA A 49 -10.79 14.63 0.87
CA ALA A 49 -9.73 14.95 1.83
C ALA A 49 -8.51 14.02 1.66
N SER A 50 -8.73 12.72 1.49
CA SER A 50 -7.62 11.77 1.21
C SER A 50 -6.86 12.14 -0.06
N LEU A 51 -7.54 12.52 -1.13
CA LEU A 51 -6.89 12.97 -2.38
C LEU A 51 -6.06 14.25 -2.16
N ARG A 52 -6.57 15.21 -1.38
CA ARG A 52 -5.78 16.41 -1.01
C ARG A 52 -4.53 16.06 -0.18
N THR A 53 -4.63 15.05 0.70
CA THR A 53 -3.47 14.58 1.48
C THR A 53 -2.42 13.95 0.57
N ILE A 54 -2.83 13.16 -0.45
CA ILE A 54 -1.93 12.60 -1.47
C ILE A 54 -1.25 13.74 -2.23
N GLN A 55 -2.03 14.72 -2.73
CA GLN A 55 -1.51 15.85 -3.48
C GLN A 55 -0.50 16.66 -2.66
N LYS A 56 -0.82 17.01 -1.42
CA LYS A 56 0.09 17.73 -0.52
C LYS A 56 1.40 16.95 -0.29
N SER A 57 1.31 15.63 -0.10
CA SER A 57 2.49 14.78 0.06
C SER A 57 3.36 14.78 -1.19
N HIS A 58 2.74 14.69 -2.37
CA HIS A 58 3.45 14.76 -3.65
C HIS A 58 4.15 16.13 -3.84
N GLU A 59 3.43 17.23 -3.61
CA GLU A 59 3.95 18.59 -3.74
C GLU A 59 5.12 18.87 -2.77
N THR A 60 5.07 18.29 -1.57
CA THR A 60 6.11 18.51 -0.54
C THR A 60 7.34 17.65 -0.77
N PHE A 61 7.17 16.38 -1.11
CA PHE A 61 8.27 15.41 -1.12
C PHE A 61 8.74 15.01 -2.52
N GLY A 62 7.91 15.16 -3.55
CA GLY A 62 8.24 14.81 -4.93
C GLY A 62 8.81 13.40 -5.05
N ASP A 63 10.05 13.30 -5.57
CA ASP A 63 10.75 12.03 -5.78
C ASP A 63 11.52 11.53 -4.55
N GLN A 64 11.47 12.23 -3.42
CA GLN A 64 12.09 11.75 -2.17
C GLN A 64 11.34 10.55 -1.59
N ILE A 65 10.07 10.41 -1.90
CA ILE A 65 9.23 9.28 -1.47
C ILE A 65 8.62 8.56 -2.69
N PHE A 66 8.32 7.28 -2.51
CA PHE A 66 7.51 6.52 -3.45
C PHE A 66 6.07 6.50 -2.91
N LEU A 67 5.26 7.44 -3.40
CA LEU A 67 3.91 7.69 -2.91
C LEU A 67 2.88 6.86 -3.66
N GLY A 68 1.97 6.21 -2.94
CA GLY A 68 0.86 5.46 -3.50
C GLY A 68 -0.48 5.77 -2.87
N ALA A 69 -1.54 5.40 -3.55
CA ALA A 69 -2.90 5.48 -3.07
C ALA A 69 -3.46 4.09 -2.79
N GLY A 70 -4.11 3.94 -1.64
CA GLY A 70 -4.76 2.68 -1.23
C GLY A 70 -6.27 2.75 -1.22
N THR A 71 -6.88 1.57 -1.11
CA THR A 71 -8.34 1.40 -1.09
C THR A 71 -8.99 1.97 -2.37
N ILE A 72 -8.34 1.76 -3.51
CA ILE A 72 -8.86 2.16 -4.82
C ILE A 72 -9.80 1.07 -5.33
N LEU A 73 -11.05 1.43 -5.61
CA LEU A 73 -12.13 0.51 -5.94
C LEU A 73 -12.74 0.75 -7.33
N SER A 74 -12.30 1.79 -8.05
CA SER A 74 -12.76 2.03 -9.42
C SER A 74 -11.66 2.63 -10.31
N PRO A 75 -11.79 2.51 -11.65
CA PRO A 75 -10.90 3.17 -12.60
C PRO A 75 -10.80 4.69 -12.41
N GLU A 76 -11.92 5.35 -12.08
CA GLU A 76 -11.99 6.80 -11.86
C GLU A 76 -11.20 7.21 -10.62
N GLU A 77 -11.23 6.38 -9.57
CA GLU A 77 -10.43 6.60 -8.36
C GLU A 77 -8.94 6.43 -8.64
N ALA A 78 -8.56 5.45 -9.48
CA ALA A 78 -7.17 5.28 -9.90
C ALA A 78 -6.68 6.51 -10.67
N GLU A 79 -7.49 7.08 -11.57
CA GLU A 79 -7.17 8.31 -12.30
C GLU A 79 -7.07 9.52 -11.37
N ALA A 80 -8.01 9.68 -10.44
CA ALA A 80 -7.98 10.76 -9.46
C ALA A 80 -6.73 10.69 -8.57
N ALA A 81 -6.34 9.49 -8.14
CA ALA A 81 -5.13 9.27 -7.36
C ALA A 81 -3.85 9.57 -8.17
N ALA A 82 -3.81 9.18 -9.44
CA ALA A 82 -2.71 9.50 -10.35
C ALA A 82 -2.55 11.01 -10.52
N ASN A 83 -3.66 11.72 -10.75
CA ASN A 83 -3.68 13.18 -10.87
C ASN A 83 -3.24 13.89 -9.57
N ALA A 84 -3.47 13.27 -8.41
CA ALA A 84 -2.97 13.75 -7.12
C ALA A 84 -1.50 13.42 -6.86
N GLY A 85 -0.82 12.69 -7.76
CA GLY A 85 0.62 12.41 -7.69
C GLY A 85 0.98 11.01 -7.18
N ALA A 86 0.01 10.08 -7.07
CA ALA A 86 0.31 8.71 -6.75
C ALA A 86 1.12 8.02 -7.87
N LYS A 87 2.11 7.21 -7.49
CA LYS A 87 2.99 6.44 -8.39
C LYS A 87 2.64 4.96 -8.42
N TYR A 88 1.83 4.49 -7.47
CA TYR A 88 1.29 3.14 -7.43
C TYR A 88 -0.11 3.12 -6.80
N ILE A 89 -0.87 2.10 -7.16
CA ILE A 89 -2.26 1.90 -6.71
C ILE A 89 -2.37 0.57 -5.97
N ILE A 90 -3.00 0.62 -4.78
CA ILE A 90 -3.32 -0.55 -3.99
C ILE A 90 -4.84 -0.68 -3.86
N SER A 91 -5.36 -1.87 -4.15
CA SER A 91 -6.77 -2.23 -3.95
C SER A 91 -6.92 -3.31 -2.87
N PRO A 92 -8.04 -3.37 -2.15
CA PRO A 92 -8.30 -4.48 -1.22
C PRO A 92 -8.72 -5.77 -1.92
N ASN A 93 -9.15 -5.70 -3.18
CA ASN A 93 -9.68 -6.77 -4.01
C ASN A 93 -8.99 -6.80 -5.38
N MET A 94 -9.20 -7.90 -6.09
CA MET A 94 -8.82 -8.04 -7.48
C MET A 94 -9.96 -7.52 -8.37
N ASP A 95 -9.69 -6.45 -9.11
CA ASP A 95 -10.58 -5.88 -10.11
C ASP A 95 -9.76 -5.62 -11.39
N PRO A 96 -10.07 -6.36 -12.50
CA PRO A 96 -9.35 -6.22 -13.75
C PRO A 96 -9.39 -4.82 -14.34
N GLU A 97 -10.49 -4.09 -14.18
CA GLU A 97 -10.63 -2.76 -14.76
C GLU A 97 -9.77 -1.72 -14.01
N VAL A 98 -9.69 -1.85 -12.67
CA VAL A 98 -8.78 -1.03 -11.86
C VAL A 98 -7.32 -1.34 -12.22
N ILE A 99 -6.96 -2.62 -12.38
CA ILE A 99 -5.60 -3.02 -12.78
C ILE A 99 -5.25 -2.43 -14.14
N LYS A 100 -6.08 -2.64 -15.15
CA LYS A 100 -5.88 -2.14 -16.52
C LYS A 100 -5.75 -0.61 -16.55
N LYS A 101 -6.66 0.09 -15.85
CA LYS A 101 -6.60 1.56 -15.75
C LYS A 101 -5.30 2.01 -15.11
N THR A 102 -4.89 1.40 -14.00
CA THR A 102 -3.62 1.69 -13.32
C THR A 102 -2.43 1.54 -14.26
N LYS A 103 -2.38 0.43 -15.00
CA LYS A 103 -1.31 0.18 -15.98
C LYS A 103 -1.34 1.16 -17.16
N SER A 104 -2.51 1.55 -17.65
CA SER A 104 -2.65 2.54 -18.71
C SER A 104 -2.15 3.94 -18.30
N LEU A 105 -2.17 4.25 -17.00
CA LEU A 105 -1.63 5.49 -16.43
C LEU A 105 -0.11 5.40 -16.16
N GLY A 106 0.54 4.28 -16.48
CA GLY A 106 1.97 4.06 -16.23
C GLY A 106 2.32 3.82 -14.76
N LEU A 107 1.33 3.53 -13.90
CA LEU A 107 1.52 3.31 -12.48
C LEU A 107 1.75 1.82 -12.17
N ALA A 108 2.37 1.56 -11.01
CA ALA A 108 2.47 0.20 -10.48
C ALA A 108 1.13 -0.23 -9.84
N SER A 109 0.73 -1.49 -10.07
CA SER A 109 -0.54 -2.05 -9.61
C SER A 109 -0.31 -3.14 -8.56
N MET A 110 -0.98 -2.98 -7.39
CA MET A 110 -0.97 -3.94 -6.29
C MET A 110 -2.41 -4.28 -5.86
N PRO A 111 -3.15 -5.10 -6.64
CA PRO A 111 -4.48 -5.56 -6.28
C PRO A 111 -4.43 -6.57 -5.13
N GLY A 112 -5.50 -6.61 -4.34
CA GLY A 112 -5.69 -7.55 -3.25
C GLY A 112 -6.23 -8.90 -3.73
N ALA A 113 -5.73 -9.98 -3.14
CA ALA A 113 -6.15 -11.35 -3.38
C ALA A 113 -6.00 -12.20 -2.12
N MET A 114 -6.73 -13.30 -2.05
CA MET A 114 -6.65 -14.25 -0.94
C MET A 114 -6.54 -15.70 -1.41
N THR A 115 -6.94 -16.01 -2.63
CA THR A 115 -6.94 -17.37 -3.20
C THR A 115 -5.95 -17.51 -4.35
N PRO A 116 -5.48 -18.74 -4.68
CA PRO A 116 -4.63 -18.97 -5.85
C PRO A 116 -5.24 -18.45 -7.16
N SER A 117 -6.57 -18.58 -7.34
CA SER A 117 -7.25 -18.11 -8.55
C SER A 117 -7.18 -16.59 -8.67
N GLU A 118 -7.51 -15.87 -7.59
CA GLU A 118 -7.41 -14.40 -7.57
C GLU A 118 -5.97 -13.90 -7.78
N ILE A 119 -4.98 -14.59 -7.21
CA ILE A 119 -3.56 -14.26 -7.38
C ILE A 119 -3.14 -14.38 -8.85
N VAL A 120 -3.51 -15.50 -9.49
CA VAL A 120 -3.18 -15.74 -10.89
C VAL A 120 -3.92 -14.76 -11.79
N ASP A 121 -5.19 -14.49 -11.53
CA ASP A 121 -5.99 -13.56 -12.31
C ASP A 121 -5.48 -12.11 -12.17
N ALA A 122 -5.09 -11.68 -10.97
CA ALA A 122 -4.45 -10.39 -10.77
C ALA A 122 -3.17 -10.27 -11.60
N TYR A 123 -2.30 -11.27 -11.55
CA TYR A 123 -1.04 -11.30 -12.29
C TYR A 123 -1.27 -11.28 -13.81
N LYS A 124 -2.21 -12.09 -14.33
CA LYS A 124 -2.57 -12.11 -15.76
C LYS A 124 -3.12 -10.78 -16.26
N ASN A 125 -3.80 -10.01 -15.40
CA ASN A 125 -4.32 -8.68 -15.74
C ASN A 125 -3.25 -7.57 -15.64
N GLY A 126 -2.01 -7.89 -15.24
CA GLY A 126 -0.88 -6.95 -15.26
C GLY A 126 -0.50 -6.38 -13.90
N ALA A 127 -0.89 -7.01 -12.79
CA ALA A 127 -0.40 -6.63 -11.47
C ALA A 127 1.12 -6.78 -11.39
N ASP A 128 1.81 -5.75 -10.87
CA ASP A 128 3.26 -5.77 -10.65
C ASP A 128 3.60 -6.59 -9.40
N ILE A 129 2.72 -6.56 -8.41
CA ILE A 129 2.78 -7.36 -7.19
C ILE A 129 1.36 -7.62 -6.69
N VAL A 130 1.09 -8.78 -6.11
CA VAL A 130 -0.23 -9.11 -5.58
C VAL A 130 -0.23 -9.01 -4.04
N LYS A 131 -1.13 -8.20 -3.51
CA LYS A 131 -1.36 -8.03 -2.09
C LYS A 131 -2.15 -9.22 -1.54
N ILE A 132 -1.55 -9.99 -0.64
CA ILE A 132 -2.28 -10.97 0.15
C ILE A 132 -2.94 -10.25 1.33
N PHE A 133 -4.27 -10.31 1.40
CA PHE A 133 -5.04 -9.56 2.40
C PHE A 133 -6.24 -10.36 2.91
N PRO A 134 -6.39 -10.49 4.26
CA PRO A 134 -5.48 -10.04 5.33
C PRO A 134 -4.40 -11.10 5.68
N ALA A 135 -3.13 -10.80 5.41
CA ALA A 135 -2.03 -11.77 5.51
C ALA A 135 -1.73 -12.24 6.94
N GLY A 136 -1.89 -11.37 7.94
CA GLY A 136 -1.61 -11.69 9.34
C GLY A 136 -2.46 -12.84 9.90
N ASN A 137 -3.66 -13.03 9.35
CA ASN A 137 -4.58 -14.10 9.77
C ASN A 137 -4.27 -15.45 9.09
N LEU A 138 -3.52 -15.44 7.97
CA LEU A 138 -3.24 -16.65 7.18
C LEU A 138 -1.96 -17.36 7.64
N GLY A 139 -1.06 -16.67 8.32
CA GLY A 139 0.21 -17.22 8.78
C GLY A 139 1.22 -17.49 7.67
N THR A 140 2.39 -17.98 8.06
CA THR A 140 3.52 -18.22 7.13
C THR A 140 3.36 -19.49 6.30
N ASP A 141 2.58 -20.48 6.75
CA ASP A 141 2.44 -21.73 6.00
C ASP A 141 1.54 -21.57 4.77
N TYR A 142 0.58 -20.65 4.83
CA TYR A 142 -0.23 -20.27 3.67
C TYR A 142 0.66 -19.81 2.50
N ILE A 143 1.55 -18.84 2.74
CA ILE A 143 2.39 -18.29 1.67
C ILE A 143 3.38 -19.32 1.12
N LYS A 144 3.92 -20.21 1.96
CA LYS A 144 4.79 -21.31 1.53
C LYS A 144 4.06 -22.24 0.56
N ALA A 145 2.80 -22.59 0.89
CA ALA A 145 1.96 -23.42 0.01
C ALA A 145 1.67 -22.72 -1.33
N ILE A 146 1.35 -21.42 -1.31
CA ILE A 146 1.12 -20.62 -2.52
C ILE A 146 2.38 -20.54 -3.37
N LYS A 147 3.53 -20.27 -2.76
CA LYS A 147 4.82 -20.10 -3.46
C LYS A 147 5.35 -21.37 -4.07
N GLY A 148 4.88 -22.55 -3.67
CA GLY A 148 5.21 -23.82 -4.34
C GLY A 148 4.94 -23.75 -5.85
N PRO A 149 3.68 -23.65 -6.26
CA PRO A 149 3.29 -23.57 -7.69
C PRO A 149 3.40 -22.16 -8.28
N LEU A 150 3.34 -21.07 -7.50
CA LEU A 150 3.27 -19.67 -7.96
C LEU A 150 4.48 -18.86 -7.51
N ASN A 151 5.67 -19.45 -7.52
CA ASN A 151 6.92 -18.82 -7.06
C ASN A 151 7.35 -17.60 -7.88
N PHE A 152 6.90 -17.50 -9.12
CA PHE A 152 7.20 -16.42 -10.06
C PHE A 152 6.34 -15.16 -9.86
N ILE A 153 5.23 -15.23 -9.08
CA ILE A 153 4.37 -14.07 -8.82
C ILE A 153 4.89 -13.32 -7.59
N PRO A 154 5.24 -12.03 -7.70
CA PRO A 154 5.58 -11.21 -6.54
C PRO A 154 4.38 -11.04 -5.61
N LEU A 155 4.57 -11.27 -4.29
CA LEU A 155 3.50 -11.18 -3.29
C LEU A 155 3.88 -10.24 -2.16
N ALA A 156 2.94 -9.43 -1.69
CA ALA A 156 3.06 -8.54 -0.55
C ALA A 156 2.15 -8.96 0.60
N ALA A 157 2.66 -8.96 1.84
CA ALA A 157 1.83 -9.21 3.02
C ALA A 157 1.21 -7.90 3.53
N VAL A 158 -0.11 -7.84 3.60
CA VAL A 158 -0.85 -6.67 4.06
C VAL A 158 -1.96 -7.08 5.02
N GLY A 159 -2.17 -6.28 6.08
CA GLY A 159 -3.18 -6.54 7.11
C GLY A 159 -2.68 -7.47 8.22
N GLY A 160 -2.73 -6.97 9.45
CA GLY A 160 -2.24 -7.68 10.63
C GLY A 160 -0.72 -7.79 10.73
N VAL A 161 0.03 -7.01 9.94
CA VAL A 161 1.49 -6.93 10.02
C VAL A 161 1.89 -6.03 11.17
N ASN A 162 2.87 -6.47 11.97
CA ASN A 162 3.42 -5.77 13.13
C ASN A 162 4.91 -6.12 13.32
N LEU A 163 5.56 -5.54 14.32
CA LEU A 163 6.99 -5.76 14.61
C LEU A 163 7.33 -7.24 14.92
N GLU A 164 6.40 -7.98 15.52
CA GLU A 164 6.64 -9.38 15.94
C GLU A 164 6.61 -10.35 14.75
N ASN A 165 5.79 -10.06 13.72
CA ASN A 165 5.58 -10.95 12.58
C ASN A 165 6.23 -10.48 11.27
N ALA A 166 6.61 -9.20 11.16
CA ALA A 166 7.16 -8.61 9.94
C ALA A 166 8.35 -9.41 9.36
N GLY A 167 9.35 -9.71 10.19
CA GLY A 167 10.52 -10.49 9.78
C GLY A 167 10.17 -11.91 9.34
N LYS A 168 9.25 -12.57 10.06
CA LYS A 168 8.79 -13.93 9.72
C LYS A 168 8.05 -13.96 8.38
N LEU A 169 7.21 -12.95 8.11
CA LEU A 169 6.50 -12.83 6.84
C LEU A 169 7.47 -12.61 5.68
N LEU A 170 8.44 -11.71 5.82
CA LEU A 170 9.48 -11.50 4.79
C LEU A 170 10.31 -12.76 4.52
N MET A 171 10.66 -13.52 5.55
CA MET A 171 11.42 -14.78 5.40
C MET A 171 10.58 -15.93 4.82
N SER A 172 9.26 -15.85 4.90
CA SER A 172 8.37 -16.91 4.41
C SER A 172 8.09 -16.86 2.90
N GLY A 173 8.55 -15.81 2.20
CA GLY A 173 8.44 -15.70 0.73
C GLY A 173 7.70 -14.47 0.21
N TYR A 174 7.26 -13.56 1.09
CA TYR A 174 6.77 -12.25 0.63
C TYR A 174 7.94 -11.35 0.21
N GLN A 175 7.79 -10.66 -0.91
CA GLN A 175 8.76 -9.67 -1.39
C GLN A 175 8.74 -8.41 -0.54
N MET A 176 7.55 -8.03 -0.05
CA MET A 176 7.36 -6.84 0.78
C MET A 176 6.22 -7.03 1.79
N ILE A 177 6.18 -6.11 2.73
CA ILE A 177 5.11 -5.99 3.72
C ILE A 177 4.55 -4.57 3.71
N ALA A 178 3.26 -4.42 4.07
CA ALA A 178 2.68 -3.12 4.33
C ALA A 178 2.13 -3.05 5.75
N VAL A 179 2.53 -2.00 6.49
CA VAL A 179 2.25 -1.81 7.91
C VAL A 179 1.44 -0.54 8.10
N GLY A 180 0.29 -0.65 8.76
CA GLY A 180 -0.60 0.47 9.06
C GLY A 180 -0.49 0.95 10.50
N GLY A 181 -1.58 0.85 11.27
CA GLY A 181 -1.70 1.40 12.62
C GLY A 181 -0.67 0.94 13.65
N ASN A 182 0.05 -0.16 13.40
CA ASN A 182 1.17 -0.59 14.22
C ASN A 182 2.46 0.21 13.97
N LEU A 183 2.52 1.01 12.91
CA LEU A 183 3.65 1.87 12.57
C LEU A 183 3.28 3.36 12.74
N ALA A 184 2.07 3.74 12.33
CA ALA A 184 1.54 5.10 12.42
C ALA A 184 0.47 5.15 13.52
N ASP A 185 0.89 5.22 14.78
CA ASP A 185 0.01 5.28 15.94
C ASP A 185 -0.74 6.61 16.00
N LYS A 186 -2.06 6.58 15.95
CA LYS A 186 -2.91 7.80 15.94
C LYS A 186 -2.71 8.69 17.18
N LYS A 187 -2.48 8.10 18.36
CA LYS A 187 -2.29 8.87 19.60
C LYS A 187 -0.93 9.57 19.59
N ALA A 188 0.11 8.89 19.10
CA ALA A 188 1.42 9.46 18.94
C ALA A 188 1.41 10.63 17.93
N ILE A 189 0.73 10.45 16.79
CA ILE A 189 0.57 11.50 15.77
C ILE A 189 -0.17 12.73 16.35
N GLN A 190 -1.28 12.53 17.07
CA GLN A 190 -2.02 13.61 17.71
C GLN A 190 -1.24 14.34 18.79
N ALA A 191 -0.31 13.67 19.45
CA ALA A 191 0.58 14.23 20.45
C ALA A 191 1.86 14.87 19.87
N GLY A 192 2.09 14.77 18.56
CA GLY A 192 3.33 15.21 17.92
C GLY A 192 4.55 14.38 18.32
N ASP A 193 4.35 13.15 18.84
CA ASP A 193 5.42 12.24 19.25
C ASP A 193 5.71 11.24 18.12
N TYR A 194 6.69 11.58 17.29
CA TYR A 194 7.11 10.79 16.13
C TYR A 194 8.33 9.90 16.40
N ARG A 195 8.74 9.71 17.68
CA ARG A 195 9.94 8.94 18.06
C ARG A 195 9.64 7.49 18.47
N LYS A 196 8.39 7.13 18.46
CA LYS A 196 7.93 5.75 18.72
C LYS A 196 7.68 5.04 17.42
#